data_1a3c66a1e1ed9620ed94f68bc3a9dc3b
#
_entry.id   1a3c66a1e1ed9620ed94f68bc3a9dc3b
#
_cell.length_a   1.000
_cell.length_b   1.000
_cell.length_c   1.000
_cell.angle_alpha   90.00
_cell.angle_beta   90.00
_cell.angle_gamma   90.00
#
_symmetry.space_group_name_H-M   'P 1'
#
loop_
_entity.id
_entity.type
_entity.pdbx_description
1 polymer ?
#
loop_
_entity_poly.entity_id
_entity_poly.type
_entity_poly.pdbx_seq_one_letter_code
_entity_poly.pdbx_strand_id
1 'polypeptide(L)'
;MATVTTYSLDQFLADTRTTIKSKGIPANKILFGVGFYGRGWTGVTQAGPGGSATGPAPGSYEPGSEDYKVLKTRCPTTGTIGGTAYAKCGGEWWGYDNPATIGGKMAYANNQGLGGAFFWELSGDTTNGELISAVRSGLG
;
A
#
# COMPACT_ATOMS: atom_id res chain seq x y z
N MET A 1 -15.72 -8.56 -15.08
CA MET A 1 -14.37 -8.83 -14.54
C MET A 1 -13.82 -7.58 -13.86
N ALA A 2 -13.22 -7.72 -12.68
CA ALA A 2 -12.51 -6.64 -12.05
C ALA A 2 -11.07 -6.54 -12.60
N THR A 3 -10.52 -5.34 -12.67
CA THR A 3 -9.13 -5.14 -13.04
C THR A 3 -8.26 -5.19 -11.78
N VAL A 4 -7.18 -5.95 -11.82
CA VAL A 4 -6.20 -5.98 -10.73
C VAL A 4 -5.35 -4.72 -10.81
N THR A 5 -5.51 -3.84 -9.84
CA THR A 5 -4.79 -2.57 -9.78
C THR A 5 -4.10 -2.40 -8.44
N THR A 6 -3.02 -1.65 -8.45
CA THR A 6 -2.38 -1.14 -7.24
C THR A 6 -2.15 0.37 -7.40
N TYR A 7 -2.32 1.10 -6.33
CA TYR A 7 -2.03 2.53 -6.31
C TYR A 7 -0.53 2.73 -6.11
N SER A 8 0.15 3.04 -7.20
CA SER A 8 1.61 3.18 -7.19
C SER A 8 2.05 4.52 -6.60
N LEU A 9 3.30 4.56 -6.17
CA LEU A 9 3.93 5.81 -5.73
C LEU A 9 3.92 6.86 -6.85
N ASP A 10 4.09 6.44 -8.11
CA ASP A 10 4.05 7.34 -9.25
C ASP A 10 2.67 7.96 -9.46
N GLN A 11 1.60 7.20 -9.26
CA GLN A 11 0.23 7.72 -9.30
C GLN A 11 -0.02 8.70 -8.17
N PHE A 12 0.42 8.38 -6.96
CA PHE A 12 0.35 9.31 -5.83
C PHE A 12 1.12 10.60 -6.12
N LEU A 13 2.30 10.50 -6.73
CA LEU A 13 3.09 11.65 -7.16
C LEU A 13 2.33 12.55 -8.13
N ALA A 14 1.72 11.95 -9.16
CA ALA A 14 0.94 12.68 -10.14
C ALA A 14 -0.27 13.36 -9.49
N ASP A 15 -1.03 12.65 -8.68
CA ASP A 15 -2.20 13.19 -8.00
C ASP A 15 -1.85 14.32 -7.03
N THR A 16 -0.80 14.15 -6.25
CA THR A 16 -0.35 15.16 -5.28
C THR A 16 0.15 16.42 -5.98
N ARG A 17 0.94 16.29 -7.05
CA ARG A 17 1.46 17.44 -7.80
C ARG A 17 0.37 18.16 -8.56
N THR A 18 -0.52 17.42 -9.23
CA THR A 18 -1.49 18.01 -10.15
C THR A 18 -2.71 18.55 -9.43
N THR A 19 -3.20 17.85 -8.41
CA THR A 19 -4.47 18.18 -7.77
C THR A 19 -4.28 19.01 -6.50
N ILE A 20 -3.40 18.62 -5.59
CA ILE A 20 -3.29 19.25 -4.27
C ILE A 20 -2.37 20.47 -4.30
N LYS A 21 -1.15 20.33 -4.82
CA LYS A 21 -0.20 21.44 -4.89
C LYS A 21 -0.64 22.54 -5.85
N SER A 22 -1.30 22.20 -6.96
CA SER A 22 -1.84 23.19 -7.90
C SER A 22 -2.97 24.04 -7.32
N LYS A 23 -3.61 23.57 -6.24
CA LYS A 23 -4.63 24.31 -5.50
C LYS A 23 -4.05 25.27 -4.45
N GLY A 24 -2.73 25.40 -4.37
CA GLY A 24 -2.07 26.30 -3.46
C GLY A 24 -1.92 25.81 -2.02
N ILE A 25 -2.12 24.50 -1.76
CA ILE A 25 -1.92 23.93 -0.43
C ILE A 25 -0.42 23.71 -0.21
N PRO A 26 0.19 24.27 0.85
CA PRO A 26 1.59 24.06 1.15
C PRO A 26 1.90 22.59 1.43
N ALA A 27 3.06 22.10 1.00
CA ALA A 27 3.46 20.72 1.18
C ALA A 27 3.44 20.27 2.66
N ASN A 28 3.85 21.14 3.58
CA ASN A 28 3.84 20.87 5.01
C ASN A 28 2.44 20.75 5.65
N LYS A 29 1.38 20.97 4.89
CA LYS A 29 -0.01 20.74 5.29
C LYS A 29 -0.59 19.45 4.72
N ILE A 30 0.20 18.71 3.95
CA ILE A 30 -0.19 17.45 3.32
C ILE A 30 0.42 16.29 4.10
N LEU A 31 -0.39 15.30 4.45
CA LEU A 31 0.06 14.06 5.08
C LEU A 31 0.01 12.90 4.09
N PHE A 32 1.01 12.03 4.15
CA PHE A 32 1.02 10.81 3.35
C PHE A 32 0.25 9.70 4.05
N GLY A 33 -0.84 9.22 3.45
CA GLY A 33 -1.63 8.12 4.01
C GLY A 33 -1.11 6.75 3.60
N VAL A 34 -0.98 5.82 4.55
CA VAL A 34 -0.63 4.42 4.30
C VAL A 34 -1.62 3.47 4.95
N GLY A 35 -1.91 2.35 4.27
CA GLY A 35 -2.77 1.30 4.82
C GLY A 35 -1.95 0.18 5.45
N PHE A 36 -2.35 -0.27 6.63
CA PHE A 36 -1.80 -1.47 7.27
C PHE A 36 -2.63 -2.70 6.92
N TYR A 37 -3.14 -2.71 5.70
CA TYR A 37 -3.97 -3.76 5.11
C TYR A 37 -3.65 -3.89 3.62
N GLY A 38 -4.12 -4.96 3.02
CA GLY A 38 -4.04 -5.18 1.58
C GLY A 38 -5.40 -5.23 0.91
N ARG A 39 -5.39 -5.02 -0.39
CA ARG A 39 -6.52 -5.25 -1.28
C ARG A 39 -6.21 -6.42 -2.19
N GLY A 40 -7.15 -7.36 -2.29
CA GLY A 40 -6.91 -8.64 -2.95
C GLY A 40 -8.04 -9.10 -3.87
N TRP A 41 -7.62 -9.85 -4.88
CA TRP A 41 -8.49 -10.42 -5.91
C TRP A 41 -8.21 -11.91 -6.07
N THR A 42 -9.24 -12.64 -6.51
CA THR A 42 -9.15 -14.07 -6.83
C THR A 42 -9.35 -14.31 -8.33
N GLY A 43 -8.99 -15.51 -8.77
CA GLY A 43 -9.05 -15.86 -10.20
C GLY A 43 -8.00 -15.13 -11.03
N VAL A 44 -6.88 -14.76 -10.42
CA VAL A 44 -5.79 -14.02 -11.06
C VAL A 44 -4.73 -14.98 -11.56
N THR A 45 -4.39 -14.90 -12.85
CA THR A 45 -3.39 -15.75 -13.49
C THR A 45 -2.03 -15.07 -13.65
N GLN A 46 -2.02 -13.75 -13.84
CA GLN A 46 -0.79 -12.98 -14.01
C GLN A 46 -0.07 -12.74 -12.66
N ALA A 47 1.24 -12.60 -12.73
CA ALA A 47 2.07 -12.33 -11.53
C ALA A 47 1.97 -10.88 -11.07
N GLY A 48 2.05 -9.92 -11.99
CA GLY A 48 2.03 -8.49 -11.71
C GLY A 48 0.64 -7.86 -11.76
N PRO A 49 0.53 -6.56 -11.48
CA PRO A 49 -0.73 -5.82 -11.58
C PRO A 49 -1.13 -5.61 -13.05
N GLY A 50 -2.40 -5.24 -13.26
CA GLY A 50 -2.93 -4.82 -14.57
C GLY A 50 -3.66 -5.90 -15.35
N GLY A 51 -3.83 -7.09 -14.83
CA GLY A 51 -4.61 -8.16 -15.45
C GLY A 51 -6.08 -8.15 -15.05
N SER A 52 -6.73 -9.28 -15.17
CA SER A 52 -8.14 -9.49 -14.80
C SER A 52 -8.28 -10.39 -13.58
N ALA A 53 -9.41 -10.27 -12.91
CA ALA A 53 -9.78 -11.09 -11.76
C ALA A 53 -11.25 -11.49 -11.85
N THR A 54 -11.64 -12.56 -11.19
CA THR A 54 -13.04 -13.01 -11.16
C THR A 54 -13.83 -12.36 -10.01
N GLY A 55 -13.14 -11.86 -8.98
CA GLY A 55 -13.78 -11.20 -7.85
C GLY A 55 -12.80 -10.85 -6.75
N PRO A 56 -13.30 -10.39 -5.59
CA PRO A 56 -12.47 -10.10 -4.44
C PRO A 56 -11.93 -11.40 -3.81
N ALA A 57 -10.72 -11.36 -3.28
CA ALA A 57 -10.16 -12.46 -2.49
C ALA A 57 -10.85 -12.55 -1.12
N PRO A 58 -10.86 -13.73 -0.46
CA PRO A 58 -11.39 -13.85 0.89
C PRO A 58 -10.62 -12.99 1.89
N GLY A 59 -11.30 -12.22 2.71
CA GLY A 59 -10.72 -11.39 3.76
C GLY A 59 -11.43 -11.58 5.10
N SER A 60 -10.75 -11.27 6.20
CA SER A 60 -11.27 -11.51 7.56
C SER A 60 -12.46 -10.62 7.92
N TYR A 61 -12.48 -9.37 7.47
CA TYR A 61 -13.54 -8.41 7.78
C TYR A 61 -14.49 -8.20 6.62
N GLU A 62 -13.95 -8.10 5.42
CA GLU A 62 -14.72 -7.96 4.19
C GLU A 62 -13.99 -8.62 3.02
N PRO A 63 -14.71 -9.10 2.00
CA PRO A 63 -14.08 -9.62 0.79
C PRO A 63 -13.15 -8.57 0.15
N GLY A 64 -11.96 -9.00 -0.22
CA GLY A 64 -10.95 -8.14 -0.86
C GLY A 64 -10.14 -7.27 0.09
N SER A 65 -10.33 -7.40 1.41
CA SER A 65 -9.55 -6.64 2.39
C SER A 65 -9.01 -7.56 3.49
N GLU A 66 -7.72 -7.45 3.80
CA GLU A 66 -7.08 -8.26 4.83
C GLU A 66 -5.96 -7.48 5.52
N ASP A 67 -5.76 -7.74 6.81
CA ASP A 67 -4.70 -7.12 7.60
C ASP A 67 -3.30 -7.52 7.13
N TYR A 68 -2.36 -6.58 7.21
CA TYR A 68 -0.95 -6.85 6.92
C TYR A 68 -0.40 -8.02 7.73
N LYS A 69 -0.67 -8.08 9.04
CA LYS A 69 -0.20 -9.16 9.92
C LYS A 69 -0.61 -10.55 9.46
N VAL A 70 -1.76 -10.67 8.80
CA VAL A 70 -2.25 -11.93 8.22
C VAL A 70 -1.59 -12.16 6.87
N LEU A 71 -1.57 -11.15 6.00
CA LEU A 71 -1.04 -11.28 4.64
C LEU A 71 0.44 -11.61 4.61
N LYS A 72 1.24 -11.06 5.51
CA LYS A 72 2.69 -11.35 5.53
C LYS A 72 3.01 -12.85 5.68
N THR A 73 2.10 -13.60 6.28
CA THR A 73 2.24 -15.06 6.46
C THR A 73 1.43 -15.84 5.43
N ARG A 74 0.17 -15.44 5.19
CA ARG A 74 -0.75 -16.13 4.28
C ARG A 74 -0.36 -15.97 2.82
N CYS A 75 0.08 -14.79 2.43
CA CYS A 75 0.44 -14.46 1.05
C CYS A 75 1.61 -13.47 1.03
N PRO A 76 2.84 -13.92 1.33
CA PRO A 76 4.01 -13.06 1.38
C PRO A 76 4.27 -12.34 0.06
N THR A 77 4.84 -11.14 0.12
CA THR A 77 5.14 -10.34 -1.07
C THR A 77 6.04 -11.07 -2.04
N THR A 78 5.68 -11.03 -3.33
CA THR A 78 6.40 -11.69 -4.41
C THR A 78 7.09 -10.72 -5.34
N GLY A 79 6.82 -9.43 -5.23
CA GLY A 79 7.44 -8.40 -6.06
C GLY A 79 7.11 -6.99 -5.60
N THR A 80 7.76 -6.03 -6.26
CA THR A 80 7.57 -4.60 -6.03
C THR A 80 7.47 -3.90 -7.39
N ILE A 81 6.53 -2.97 -7.50
CA ILE A 81 6.36 -2.14 -8.69
C ILE A 81 5.91 -0.74 -8.28
N GLY A 82 6.51 0.30 -8.87
CA GLY A 82 6.17 1.69 -8.58
C GLY A 82 6.25 2.06 -7.09
N GLY A 83 7.19 1.49 -6.35
CA GLY A 83 7.35 1.74 -4.91
C GLY A 83 6.32 1.05 -4.01
N THR A 84 5.49 0.16 -4.55
CA THR A 84 4.47 -0.59 -3.83
C THR A 84 4.74 -2.09 -3.96
N ALA A 85 4.54 -2.85 -2.89
CA ALA A 85 4.68 -4.30 -2.92
C ALA A 85 3.40 -4.99 -3.38
N TYR A 86 3.56 -6.19 -3.92
CA TYR A 86 2.45 -7.06 -4.26
C TYR A 86 2.79 -8.52 -3.95
N ALA A 87 1.76 -9.34 -3.87
CA ALA A 87 1.89 -10.77 -3.64
C ALA A 87 0.99 -11.55 -4.60
N LYS A 88 1.54 -12.63 -5.15
CA LYS A 88 0.79 -13.60 -5.96
C LYS A 88 0.90 -14.96 -5.27
N CYS A 89 -0.21 -15.50 -4.81
CA CYS A 89 -0.28 -16.79 -4.14
C CYS A 89 -1.48 -17.61 -4.66
N GLY A 90 -1.18 -18.70 -5.36
CA GLY A 90 -2.21 -19.50 -6.02
C GLY A 90 -3.02 -18.65 -7.00
N GLY A 91 -4.35 -18.65 -6.87
CA GLY A 91 -5.26 -17.81 -7.66
C GLY A 91 -5.48 -16.40 -7.11
N GLU A 92 -4.90 -16.07 -5.95
CA GLU A 92 -5.06 -14.76 -5.33
C GLU A 92 -3.92 -13.82 -5.70
N TRP A 93 -4.25 -12.54 -5.78
CA TRP A 93 -3.30 -11.45 -5.93
C TRP A 93 -3.65 -10.36 -4.91
N TRP A 94 -2.64 -9.89 -4.19
CA TRP A 94 -2.78 -8.88 -3.14
C TRP A 94 -1.81 -7.73 -3.36
N GLY A 95 -2.31 -6.50 -3.26
CA GLY A 95 -1.50 -5.29 -3.18
C GLY A 95 -1.46 -4.82 -1.73
N TYR A 96 -0.28 -4.75 -1.12
CA TYR A 96 -0.09 -4.23 0.22
C TYR A 96 1.35 -3.81 0.44
N ASP A 97 1.56 -2.87 1.36
CA ASP A 97 2.91 -2.42 1.70
C ASP A 97 3.56 -3.35 2.72
N ASN A 98 4.88 -3.45 2.63
CA ASN A 98 5.74 -4.06 3.63
C ASN A 98 6.66 -2.99 4.26
N PRO A 99 7.48 -3.31 5.27
CA PRO A 99 8.38 -2.33 5.89
C PRO A 99 9.27 -1.59 4.89
N ALA A 100 9.78 -2.27 3.86
CA ALA A 100 10.65 -1.65 2.86
C ALA A 100 9.92 -0.61 2.01
N THR A 101 8.70 -0.93 1.52
CA THR A 101 7.92 0.01 0.71
C THR A 101 7.36 1.16 1.54
N ILE A 102 6.99 0.93 2.80
CA ILE A 102 6.64 2.00 3.76
C ILE A 102 7.84 2.94 3.93
N GLY A 103 9.04 2.40 4.15
CA GLY A 103 10.26 3.21 4.26
C GLY A 103 10.50 4.09 3.04
N GLY A 104 10.34 3.55 1.84
CA GLY A 104 10.44 4.31 0.59
C GLY A 104 9.41 5.42 0.47
N LYS A 105 8.16 5.17 0.88
CA LYS A 105 7.09 6.16 0.89
C LYS A 105 7.36 7.29 1.90
N MET A 106 7.92 6.96 3.05
CA MET A 106 8.30 7.96 4.06
C MET A 106 9.49 8.81 3.60
N ALA A 107 10.48 8.20 2.97
CA ALA A 107 11.58 8.94 2.34
C ALA A 107 11.06 9.92 1.28
N TYR A 108 10.09 9.50 0.48
CA TYR A 108 9.41 10.39 -0.47
C TYR A 108 8.72 11.54 0.25
N ALA A 109 7.97 11.28 1.31
CA ALA A 109 7.30 12.32 2.10
C ALA A 109 8.29 13.38 2.61
N ASN A 110 9.43 12.94 3.14
CA ASN A 110 10.51 13.83 3.59
C ASN A 110 11.09 14.65 2.42
N ASN A 111 11.42 14.00 1.31
CA ASN A 111 12.01 14.68 0.14
C ASN A 111 11.07 15.73 -0.46
N GLN A 112 9.77 15.53 -0.36
CA GLN A 112 8.76 16.48 -0.84
C GLN A 112 8.36 17.53 0.21
N GLY A 113 8.92 17.48 1.41
CA GLY A 113 8.60 18.41 2.48
C GLY A 113 7.16 18.29 2.99
N LEU A 114 6.58 17.09 2.94
CA LEU A 114 5.24 16.85 3.46
C LEU A 114 5.21 16.99 4.99
N GLY A 115 4.03 17.26 5.55
CA GLY A 115 3.84 17.49 6.97
C GLY A 115 3.96 16.24 7.84
N GLY A 116 4.04 15.07 7.24
CA GLY A 116 4.16 13.79 7.93
C GLY A 116 3.35 12.68 7.25
N ALA A 117 2.96 11.70 8.02
CA ALA A 117 2.16 10.58 7.55
C ALA A 117 1.02 10.26 8.52
N PHE A 118 0.02 9.55 8.02
CA PHE A 118 -1.00 8.90 8.82
C PHE A 118 -1.26 7.49 8.29
N PHE A 119 -1.86 6.64 9.08
CA PHE A 119 -2.10 5.25 8.74
C PHE A 119 -3.50 4.78 9.16
N TRP A 120 -3.98 3.73 8.52
CA TRP A 120 -5.18 2.99 8.90
C TRP A 120 -4.91 1.50 8.75
N GLU A 121 -5.05 0.70 9.78
CA GLU A 121 -5.17 1.04 11.20
C GLU A 121 -4.16 0.20 11.99
N LEU A 122 -3.87 0.58 13.23
CA LEU A 122 -2.83 -0.06 14.03
C LEU A 122 -3.08 -1.54 14.28
N SER A 123 -4.35 -1.95 14.39
CA SER A 123 -4.73 -3.36 14.54
C SER A 123 -4.31 -4.26 13.37
N GLY A 124 -4.05 -3.70 12.20
CA GLY A 124 -3.55 -4.43 11.03
C GLY A 124 -2.05 -4.73 11.05
N ASP A 125 -1.31 -4.04 11.93
CA ASP A 125 0.13 -4.26 12.08
C ASP A 125 0.44 -5.53 12.89
N THR A 126 1.69 -5.95 12.85
CA THR A 126 2.18 -7.06 13.69
C THR A 126 2.25 -6.65 15.17
N THR A 127 2.26 -7.63 16.07
CA THR A 127 2.31 -7.36 17.52
C THR A 127 3.56 -6.59 17.97
N ASN A 128 4.65 -6.69 17.20
CA ASN A 128 5.88 -5.95 17.43
C ASN A 128 5.97 -4.64 16.62
N GLY A 129 4.91 -4.28 15.88
CA GLY A 129 4.81 -2.99 15.21
C GLY A 129 5.77 -2.79 14.04
N GLU A 130 5.84 -3.75 13.11
CA GLU A 130 6.76 -3.67 11.96
C GLU A 130 6.46 -2.46 11.05
N LEU A 131 5.20 -2.23 10.73
CA LEU A 131 4.83 -1.14 9.82
C LEU A 131 4.92 0.23 10.50
N ILE A 132 4.42 0.35 11.73
CA ILE A 132 4.52 1.63 12.46
C ILE A 132 5.98 2.00 12.74
N SER A 133 6.83 1.00 13.00
CA SER A 133 8.27 1.22 13.14
C SER A 133 8.91 1.70 11.84
N ALA A 134 8.49 1.15 10.70
CA ALA A 134 8.95 1.59 9.38
C ALA A 134 8.51 3.03 9.08
N VAL A 135 7.27 3.41 9.43
CA VAL A 135 6.79 4.80 9.33
C VAL A 135 7.69 5.72 10.16
N ARG A 136 7.89 5.38 11.43
CA ARG A 136 8.74 6.17 12.35
C ARG A 136 10.17 6.33 11.83
N SER A 137 10.79 5.23 11.44
CA SER A 137 12.18 5.23 10.98
C SER A 137 12.34 5.98 9.64
N GLY A 138 11.36 5.90 8.76
CA GLY A 138 11.40 6.57 7.46
C GLY A 138 11.17 8.08 7.55
N LEU A 139 10.41 8.54 8.53
CA LEU A 139 10.20 9.98 8.77
C LEU A 139 11.35 10.65 9.56
N GLY A 140 12.07 9.89 10.30
CA GLY A 140 13.19 10.40 11.12
C GLY A 140 12.79 10.64 12.57
#